data_92c5250b8f38b4edc497abc46235c77b
#
_entry.id   92c5250b8f38b4edc497abc46235c77b
#
_cell.length_a   1.000
_cell.length_b   1.000
_cell.length_c   1.000
_cell.angle_alpha   90.00
_cell.angle_beta   90.00
_cell.angle_gamma   90.00
#
_symmetry.space_group_name_H-M   'P 1'
#
loop_
_entity.id
_entity.type
_entity.pdbx_description
1 polymer ?
#
loop_
_entity_poly.entity_id
_entity_poly.type
_entity_poly.pdbx_seq_one_letter_code
_entity_poly.pdbx_strand_id
1 'polypeptide(L)'
;SYDLPDEFAIHALGFWKDSGFMTDDVLNYKPYGFAYAERYRDNDGTGYKVTFYPNVQATTPSDTAEADEESPTGKEYEHTATVTTGDFVLWNTKRLLLKFKVSDRDLLTGTSGVALAFKKLFNELKPLKPEDVKA
;
A
#
# COMPACT_ATOMS: atom_id res chain seq x y z
N SER A 1 -11.15 11.25 -11.19
CA SER A 1 -9.73 11.61 -11.15
C SER A 1 -9.43 12.46 -9.93
N TYR A 2 -8.29 12.30 -9.39
CA TYR A 2 -7.85 13.01 -8.19
C TYR A 2 -6.33 13.20 -8.26
N ASP A 3 -5.86 14.23 -7.57
CA ASP A 3 -4.44 14.48 -7.43
C ASP A 3 -3.87 13.55 -6.35
N LEU A 4 -2.60 13.19 -6.49
CA LEU A 4 -1.92 12.49 -5.42
C LEU A 4 -1.89 13.35 -4.16
N PRO A 5 -2.18 12.78 -2.98
CA PRO A 5 -2.04 13.52 -1.75
C PRO A 5 -0.62 14.04 -1.55
N ASP A 6 -0.50 15.26 -1.05
CA ASP A 6 0.81 15.86 -0.78
C ASP A 6 1.67 14.98 0.14
N GLU A 7 1.07 14.41 1.16
CA GLU A 7 1.77 13.53 2.11
C GLU A 7 2.37 12.31 1.40
N PHE A 8 1.65 11.75 0.45
CA PHE A 8 2.17 10.63 -0.32
C PHE A 8 3.33 11.07 -1.21
N ALA A 9 3.19 12.20 -1.90
CA ALA A 9 4.24 12.72 -2.77
C ALA A 9 5.51 13.04 -1.97
N ILE A 10 5.37 13.66 -0.82
CA ILE A 10 6.50 14.00 0.04
C ILE A 10 7.17 12.74 0.58
N HIS A 11 6.39 11.79 1.07
CA HIS A 11 6.92 10.60 1.74
C HIS A 11 7.46 9.56 0.77
N ALA A 12 6.68 9.18 -0.23
CA ALA A 12 7.02 8.08 -1.13
C ALA A 12 7.84 8.53 -2.33
N LEU A 13 7.55 9.70 -2.87
CA LEU A 13 8.21 10.21 -4.07
C LEU A 13 9.35 11.20 -3.76
N GLY A 14 9.58 11.48 -2.49
CA GLY A 14 10.63 12.40 -2.08
C GLY A 14 10.38 13.85 -2.45
N PHE A 15 9.15 14.22 -2.74
CA PHE A 15 8.82 15.59 -3.08
C PHE A 15 9.09 16.51 -1.88
N TRP A 16 9.58 17.67 -2.17
CA TRP A 16 9.91 18.66 -1.18
C TRP A 16 8.98 19.86 -1.33
N LYS A 17 8.44 20.33 -0.22
CA LYS A 17 7.47 21.42 -0.22
C LYS A 17 7.93 22.53 0.71
N ASP A 18 8.00 23.73 0.17
CA ASP A 18 8.33 24.91 0.94
C ASP A 18 7.60 26.14 0.37
N SER A 19 6.99 26.90 1.25
CA SER A 19 6.34 28.19 0.93
C SER A 19 5.34 28.11 -0.23
N GLY A 20 4.61 27.01 -0.31
CA GLY A 20 3.63 26.79 -1.37
C GLY A 20 4.19 26.17 -2.66
N PHE A 21 5.48 26.00 -2.76
CA PHE A 21 6.11 25.34 -3.90
C PHE A 21 6.42 23.90 -3.58
N MET A 22 6.32 23.04 -4.60
CA MET A 22 6.66 21.62 -4.49
C MET A 22 7.56 21.25 -5.64
N THR A 23 8.58 20.46 -5.36
CA THR A 23 9.50 19.92 -6.38
C THR A 23 9.79 18.46 -6.07
N ASP A 24 10.20 17.71 -7.07
CA ASP A 24 10.54 16.31 -6.93
C ASP A 24 11.99 16.13 -6.45
N ASP A 25 12.23 14.98 -5.86
CA ASP A 25 13.58 14.52 -5.53
C ASP A 25 13.66 13.02 -5.82
N VAL A 26 13.94 12.70 -7.09
CA VAL A 26 13.97 11.31 -7.57
C VAL A 26 14.99 10.45 -6.85
N LEU A 27 16.03 11.05 -6.29
CA LEU A 27 17.09 10.32 -5.59
C LEU A 27 16.67 9.88 -4.19
N ASN A 28 15.61 10.47 -3.66
CA ASN A 28 15.14 10.21 -2.30
C ASN A 28 13.78 9.50 -2.23
N TYR A 29 13.41 8.79 -3.28
CA TYR A 29 12.23 7.94 -3.24
C TYR A 29 12.38 6.91 -2.14
N LYS A 30 11.38 6.87 -1.25
CA LYS A 30 11.38 5.93 -0.12
C LYS A 30 10.47 4.75 -0.41
N PRO A 31 10.92 3.54 -0.12
CA PRO A 31 10.03 2.39 -0.23
C PRO A 31 8.91 2.48 0.81
N TYR A 32 7.78 1.88 0.47
CA TYR A 32 6.62 1.82 1.36
C TYR A 32 5.99 0.44 1.29
N GLY A 33 5.12 0.13 2.24
CA GLY A 33 4.31 -1.06 2.20
C GLY A 33 2.99 -0.79 1.48
N PHE A 34 2.48 -1.79 0.79
CA PHE A 34 1.19 -1.71 0.11
C PHE A 34 0.38 -2.96 0.42
N ALA A 35 -0.88 -2.77 0.80
CA ALA A 35 -1.77 -3.89 1.09
C ALA A 35 -3.15 -3.63 0.52
N TYR A 36 -3.81 -4.71 0.10
CA TYR A 36 -5.21 -4.65 -0.26
C TYR A 36 -5.93 -5.91 0.23
N ALA A 37 -7.23 -5.81 0.37
CA ALA A 37 -8.06 -6.92 0.82
C ALA A 37 -9.23 -7.11 -0.13
N GLU A 38 -9.54 -8.38 -0.40
CA GLU A 38 -10.70 -8.77 -1.21
C GLU A 38 -11.68 -9.55 -0.34
N ARG A 39 -12.96 -9.27 -0.49
CA ARG A 39 -13.98 -10.06 0.18
C ARG A 39 -14.05 -11.44 -0.46
N TYR A 40 -14.17 -12.46 0.36
CA TYR A 40 -14.45 -13.81 -0.11
C TYR A 40 -15.66 -14.39 0.60
N ARG A 41 -16.26 -15.37 -0.04
CA ARG A 41 -17.33 -16.18 0.52
C ARG A 41 -17.10 -17.61 0.06
N ASP A 42 -17.03 -18.52 1.02
CA ASP A 42 -16.90 -19.95 0.74
C ASP A 42 -17.79 -20.76 1.69
N ASN A 43 -17.65 -22.08 1.65
CA ASN A 43 -18.46 -22.98 2.50
C ASN A 43 -18.22 -22.79 3.99
N ASP A 44 -17.07 -22.22 4.37
CA ASP A 44 -16.68 -22.02 5.77
C ASP A 44 -17.03 -20.61 6.27
N GLY A 45 -17.58 -19.76 5.42
CA GLY A 45 -18.00 -18.43 5.81
C GLY A 45 -17.50 -17.32 4.90
N THR A 46 -17.47 -16.11 5.45
CA THR A 46 -17.04 -14.91 4.76
C THR A 46 -15.84 -14.28 5.46
N GLY A 47 -15.09 -13.48 4.74
CA GLY A 47 -13.94 -12.79 5.29
C GLY A 47 -13.18 -12.03 4.23
N TYR A 48 -11.88 -11.89 4.46
CA TYR A 48 -11.00 -11.15 3.56
C TYR A 48 -9.78 -11.99 3.18
N LYS A 49 -9.42 -11.92 1.91
CA LYS A 49 -8.10 -12.35 1.43
C LYS A 49 -7.23 -11.12 1.32
N VAL A 50 -6.12 -11.12 2.02
CA VAL A 50 -5.22 -9.98 2.11
C VAL A 50 -3.94 -10.27 1.34
N THR A 51 -3.49 -9.28 0.59
CA THR A 51 -2.18 -9.29 -0.04
C THR A 51 -1.39 -8.09 0.48
N PHE A 52 -0.20 -8.34 0.95
CA PHE A 52 0.70 -7.31 1.47
C PHE A 52 2.04 -7.39 0.77
N TYR A 53 2.49 -6.26 0.24
CA TYR A 53 3.81 -6.08 -0.34
C TYR A 53 4.65 -5.25 0.61
N PRO A 54 5.64 -5.85 1.27
CA PRO A 54 6.42 -5.13 2.29
C PRO A 54 7.25 -3.98 1.75
N ASN A 55 7.73 -4.10 0.52
CA ASN A 55 8.68 -3.13 -0.02
C ASN A 55 8.33 -2.78 -1.45
N VAL A 56 7.72 -1.63 -1.61
CA VAL A 56 7.28 -1.11 -2.91
C VAL A 56 8.00 0.20 -3.16
N GLN A 57 8.59 0.32 -4.34
CA GLN A 57 9.29 1.53 -4.77
C GLN A 57 8.44 2.23 -5.81
N ALA A 58 8.05 3.46 -5.53
CA ALA A 58 7.30 4.26 -6.49
C ALA A 58 8.16 4.64 -7.68
N THR A 59 7.54 4.69 -8.84
CA THR A 59 8.16 5.28 -10.03
C THR A 59 7.62 6.69 -10.21
N THR A 60 8.32 7.51 -11.00
CA THR A 60 7.86 8.86 -11.28
C THR A 60 6.50 8.81 -11.96
N PRO A 61 5.47 9.48 -11.40
CA PRO A 61 4.17 9.52 -12.05
C PRO A 61 4.24 10.19 -13.39
N SER A 62 3.54 9.61 -14.36
CA SER A 62 3.36 10.26 -15.66
C SER A 62 2.23 11.28 -15.51
N ASP A 63 2.55 12.56 -15.70
CA ASP A 63 1.57 13.63 -15.70
C ASP A 63 1.45 14.19 -17.10
N THR A 64 0.39 13.80 -17.79
CA THR A 64 0.10 14.32 -19.11
C THR A 64 -0.93 15.43 -18.99
N ALA A 65 -0.52 16.65 -19.30
CA ALA A 65 -1.47 17.74 -19.38
C ALA A 65 -2.18 17.68 -20.73
N GLU A 66 -3.50 17.55 -20.72
CA GLU A 66 -4.29 17.68 -21.93
C GLU A 66 -4.66 19.13 -22.16
N ALA A 67 -4.76 19.50 -23.45
CA ALA A 67 -5.20 20.83 -23.79
C ALA A 67 -6.64 21.06 -23.29
N ASP A 68 -6.90 22.24 -22.79
CA ASP A 68 -8.22 22.64 -22.36
C ASP A 68 -9.22 22.51 -23.48
N GLU A 69 -10.30 21.81 -23.18
CA GLU A 69 -11.44 21.70 -24.06
C GLU A 69 -12.63 22.38 -23.41
N GLU A 70 -13.71 22.51 -24.19
CA GLU A 70 -14.93 23.14 -23.68
C GLU A 70 -15.51 22.44 -22.44
N SER A 71 -15.19 21.16 -22.26
CA SER A 71 -15.60 20.39 -21.08
C SER A 71 -14.37 19.76 -20.46
N PRO A 72 -13.71 20.44 -19.53
CA PRO A 72 -12.55 19.86 -18.86
C PRO A 72 -12.95 18.61 -18.09
N THR A 73 -12.34 17.49 -18.43
CA THR A 73 -12.47 16.25 -17.68
C THR A 73 -11.37 16.21 -16.65
N GLY A 74 -11.65 15.63 -15.50
CA GLY A 74 -10.65 15.43 -14.48
C GLY A 74 -9.52 14.54 -14.99
N LYS A 75 -8.32 14.78 -14.49
CA LYS A 75 -7.16 13.96 -14.83
C LYS A 75 -7.19 12.66 -14.05
N GLU A 76 -6.88 11.56 -14.74
CA GLU A 76 -6.57 10.30 -14.09
C GLU A 76 -5.06 10.19 -13.91
N TYR A 77 -4.65 9.84 -12.69
CA TYR A 77 -3.26 9.53 -12.40
C TYR A 77 -3.06 8.04 -12.36
N GLU A 78 -2.18 7.55 -13.21
CA GLU A 78 -1.67 6.20 -13.07
C GLU A 78 -0.40 6.26 -12.22
N HIS A 79 -0.44 5.53 -11.13
CA HIS A 79 0.71 5.38 -10.27
C HIS A 79 1.25 3.97 -10.41
N THR A 80 2.46 3.86 -10.93
CA THR A 80 3.14 2.56 -11.06
C THR A 80 4.23 2.46 -10.02
N ALA A 81 4.47 1.24 -9.59
CA ALA A 81 5.47 0.97 -8.58
C ALA A 81 6.12 -0.38 -8.84
N THR A 82 7.36 -0.53 -8.40
CA THR A 82 8.10 -1.78 -8.52
C THR A 82 8.13 -2.46 -7.15
N VAL A 83 7.78 -3.74 -7.12
CA VAL A 83 7.88 -4.56 -5.92
C VAL A 83 9.30 -5.10 -5.82
N THR A 84 9.94 -4.86 -4.69
CA THR A 84 11.30 -5.35 -4.43
C THR A 84 11.33 -6.15 -3.12
N THR A 85 12.39 -6.91 -2.91
CA THR A 85 12.50 -7.76 -1.73
C THR A 85 12.75 -7.00 -0.43
N GLY A 86 13.42 -5.85 -0.47
CA GLY A 86 13.75 -5.10 0.74
C GLY A 86 14.34 -5.99 1.83
N ASP A 87 14.01 -5.66 3.08
CA ASP A 87 14.53 -6.37 4.26
C ASP A 87 13.51 -7.30 4.93
N PHE A 88 12.39 -7.58 4.26
CA PHE A 88 11.36 -8.45 4.81
C PHE A 88 11.77 -9.91 4.64
N VAL A 89 12.35 -10.48 5.70
CA VAL A 89 12.80 -11.87 5.73
C VAL A 89 11.82 -12.69 6.55
N LEU A 90 11.27 -13.73 5.93
CA LEU A 90 10.35 -14.65 6.58
C LEU A 90 10.72 -16.07 6.19
N TRP A 91 10.84 -16.94 7.19
CA TRP A 91 11.28 -18.33 6.98
C TRP A 91 12.64 -18.39 6.22
N ASN A 92 13.59 -17.59 6.69
CA ASN A 92 14.97 -17.52 6.19
C ASN A 92 15.12 -17.06 4.73
N THR A 93 14.10 -16.45 4.15
CA THR A 93 14.14 -15.96 2.76
C THR A 93 13.52 -14.57 2.67
N LYS A 94 14.12 -13.72 1.87
CA LYS A 94 13.51 -12.42 1.55
C LYS A 94 12.25 -12.65 0.73
N ARG A 95 11.15 -12.04 1.15
CA ARG A 95 9.82 -12.24 0.54
C ARG A 95 9.34 -10.98 -0.13
N LEU A 96 8.78 -11.14 -1.34
CA LEU A 96 8.17 -10.04 -2.08
C LEU A 96 6.77 -9.72 -1.58
N LEU A 97 6.04 -10.74 -1.11
CA LEU A 97 4.66 -10.56 -0.69
C LEU A 97 4.28 -11.56 0.41
N LEU A 98 3.25 -11.19 1.14
CA LEU A 98 2.60 -12.04 2.12
C LEU A 98 1.11 -12.07 1.80
N LYS A 99 0.52 -13.28 1.80
CA LYS A 99 -0.92 -13.44 1.63
C LYS A 99 -1.49 -14.18 2.82
N PHE A 100 -2.70 -13.79 3.23
CA PHE A 100 -3.42 -14.52 4.26
C PHE A 100 -4.92 -14.33 4.13
N LYS A 101 -5.67 -15.24 4.74
CA LYS A 101 -7.13 -15.16 4.86
C LYS A 101 -7.49 -14.89 6.31
N VAL A 102 -8.47 -14.04 6.52
CA VAL A 102 -9.03 -13.78 7.83
C VAL A 102 -10.55 -13.81 7.72
N SER A 103 -11.19 -14.63 8.54
CA SER A 103 -12.65 -14.71 8.56
C SER A 103 -13.25 -13.55 9.36
N ASP A 104 -14.50 -13.21 9.04
CA ASP A 104 -15.24 -12.22 9.83
C ASP A 104 -15.33 -12.64 11.30
N ARG A 105 -15.44 -13.94 11.55
CA ARG A 105 -15.46 -14.48 12.89
C ARG A 105 -14.16 -14.24 13.64
N ASP A 106 -13.02 -14.45 12.99
CA ASP A 106 -11.70 -14.16 13.58
C ASP A 106 -11.55 -12.68 13.90
N LEU A 107 -12.08 -11.81 13.04
CA LEU A 107 -12.02 -10.36 13.26
C LEU A 107 -12.86 -9.95 14.47
N LEU A 108 -13.97 -10.64 14.74
CA LEU A 108 -14.77 -10.37 15.93
C LEU A 108 -14.06 -10.75 17.22
N THR A 109 -13.40 -11.90 17.24
CA THR A 109 -12.61 -12.32 18.41
C THR A 109 -11.31 -11.54 18.53
N GLY A 110 -10.68 -11.22 17.38
CA GLY A 110 -9.54 -10.32 17.31
C GLY A 110 -8.24 -10.81 17.91
N THR A 111 -8.11 -12.13 18.16
CA THR A 111 -6.95 -12.68 18.89
C THR A 111 -6.04 -13.56 18.04
N SER A 112 -6.49 -14.04 16.88
CA SER A 112 -5.64 -14.85 16.00
C SER A 112 -4.54 -13.98 15.35
N GLY A 113 -3.45 -14.63 14.94
CA GLY A 113 -2.35 -13.94 14.27
C GLY A 113 -2.80 -13.20 13.01
N VAL A 114 -3.69 -13.83 12.22
CA VAL A 114 -4.22 -13.17 11.01
C VAL A 114 -5.15 -12.00 11.32
N ALA A 115 -5.92 -12.09 12.40
CA ALA A 115 -6.78 -10.99 12.82
C ALA A 115 -5.96 -9.80 13.30
N LEU A 116 -4.91 -10.02 14.06
CA LEU A 116 -4.01 -8.97 14.51
C LEU A 116 -3.26 -8.33 13.34
N ALA A 117 -2.82 -9.13 12.38
CA ALA A 117 -2.19 -8.63 11.16
C ALA A 117 -3.14 -7.74 10.35
N PHE A 118 -4.39 -8.17 10.18
CA PHE A 118 -5.40 -7.38 9.49
C PHE A 118 -5.63 -6.02 10.17
N LYS A 119 -5.76 -6.02 11.48
CA LYS A 119 -5.96 -4.79 12.24
C LYS A 119 -4.77 -3.84 12.12
N LYS A 120 -3.56 -4.38 12.17
CA LYS A 120 -2.36 -3.57 12.02
C LYS A 120 -2.32 -2.88 10.67
N LEU A 121 -2.63 -3.60 9.59
CA LEU A 121 -2.60 -3.04 8.23
C LEU A 121 -3.72 -2.03 7.98
N PHE A 122 -4.95 -2.36 8.35
CA PHE A 122 -6.13 -1.62 7.90
C PHE A 122 -6.74 -0.70 8.96
N ASN A 123 -6.53 -0.96 10.24
CA ASN A 123 -7.02 -0.08 11.30
C ASN A 123 -5.93 0.86 11.82
N GLU A 124 -4.73 0.35 12.00
CA GLU A 124 -3.60 1.15 12.47
C GLU A 124 -2.79 1.77 11.33
N LEU A 125 -2.98 1.30 10.10
CA LEU A 125 -2.25 1.75 8.91
C LEU A 125 -0.74 1.66 9.08
N LYS A 126 -0.29 0.52 9.61
CA LYS A 126 1.13 0.23 9.83
C LYS A 126 1.55 -0.98 9.01
N PRO A 127 2.78 -0.98 8.47
CA PRO A 127 3.28 -2.15 7.76
C PRO A 127 3.53 -3.31 8.71
N LEU A 128 3.34 -4.52 8.20
CA LEU A 128 3.69 -5.72 8.94
C LEU A 128 5.21 -5.91 8.93
N LYS A 129 5.72 -6.38 10.05
CA LYS A 129 7.11 -6.83 10.20
C LYS A 129 7.14 -8.35 10.26
N PRO A 130 8.31 -8.98 10.02
CA PRO A 130 8.39 -10.44 10.11
C PRO A 130 7.88 -11.01 11.44
N GLU A 131 8.11 -10.32 12.55
CA GLU A 131 7.65 -10.75 13.87
C GLU A 131 6.13 -10.68 14.05
N ASP A 132 5.42 -9.99 13.17
CA ASP A 132 3.95 -9.95 13.20
C ASP A 132 3.32 -11.19 12.56
N VAL A 133 4.10 -11.98 11.83
CA VAL A 133 3.60 -13.18 11.15
C VAL A 133 3.65 -14.35 12.13
N LYS A 134 2.53 -14.58 12.79
CA LYS A 134 2.39 -15.63 13.82
C LYS A 134 1.25 -16.58 13.47
N ALA A 135 1.47 -17.82 13.78
CA ALA A 135 0.43 -18.83 13.62
C ALA A 135 -0.76 -18.59 14.57
#